data_ac1b22a64665b90479b9d8f94c48e84e
#
_entry.id   ac1b22a64665b90479b9d8f94c48e84e
#
_cell.length_a   1.000
_cell.length_b   1.000
_cell.length_c   1.000
_cell.angle_alpha   90.00
_cell.angle_beta   90.00
_cell.angle_gamma   90.00
#
_symmetry.space_group_name_H-M   'P 1'
#
loop_
_entity.id
_entity.type
_entity.pdbx_description
1 polymer ?
#
loop_
_entity_poly.entity_id
_entity_poly.type
_entity_poly.pdbx_seq_one_letter_code
_entity_poly.pdbx_strand_id
1 'polypeptide(L)'
;EDCDIAVMEGVMGYYDGVGGTTTRASAYDLAKVTQTPVVLIVNCKGMSVSILPFIQGFVNFMPDSNIKGVLLNQISSMLYPRVKEMIETKLGIKVYGYVPVVTDCVIESRHLGLVMPNEIQDFKEKLGKLAKRMEETIDFHGLIELGKSAPAISDEKETKEYFQSLKNQGEKIKIGLAKDEAFCFFYEDNLKLLEEMGAELIPFSPIHDKELPPDIQGLLLYGGYPELYGKALE
;
A
#
# COMPACT_ATOMS: atom_id res chain seq x y z
N GLU A 1 -6.64 -16.08 -2.32
CA GLU A 1 -5.99 -15.82 -3.60
C GLU A 1 -4.63 -16.54 -3.62
N ASP A 2 -4.26 -17.11 -4.77
CA ASP A 2 -3.01 -17.85 -4.95
C ASP A 2 -1.83 -16.87 -5.10
N CYS A 3 -1.37 -16.30 -3.99
CA CYS A 3 -0.15 -15.52 -3.94
C CYS A 3 0.80 -16.11 -2.89
N ASP A 4 2.10 -16.19 -3.23
CA ASP A 4 3.13 -16.74 -2.34
C ASP A 4 3.48 -15.79 -1.20
N ILE A 5 3.29 -14.48 -1.40
CA ILE A 5 3.61 -13.43 -0.43
C ILE A 5 2.74 -12.19 -0.66
N ALA A 6 2.30 -11.56 0.41
CA ALA A 6 1.60 -10.28 0.38
C ALA A 6 2.50 -9.18 0.97
N VAL A 7 2.48 -8.01 0.36
CA VAL A 7 3.20 -6.82 0.83
C VAL A 7 2.19 -5.73 1.14
N MET A 8 2.20 -5.24 2.37
CA MET A 8 1.32 -4.16 2.82
C MET A 8 2.12 -2.86 2.92
N GLU A 9 1.64 -1.80 2.29
CA GLU A 9 2.19 -0.45 2.42
C GLU A 9 1.55 0.28 3.58
N GLY A 10 2.37 0.87 4.47
CA GLY A 10 1.92 1.83 5.47
C GLY A 10 1.80 3.22 4.85
N VAL A 11 0.58 3.76 4.79
CA VAL A 11 0.28 5.02 4.09
C VAL A 11 0.87 6.25 4.77
N MET A 12 0.98 6.23 6.10
CA MET A 12 1.48 7.34 6.92
C MET A 12 2.69 6.90 7.75
N GLY A 13 3.13 7.69 8.70
CA GLY A 13 4.14 7.25 9.66
C GLY A 13 3.68 5.98 10.39
N TYR A 14 4.63 5.13 10.72
CA TYR A 14 4.35 3.78 11.25
C TYR A 14 3.37 3.77 12.44
N TYR A 15 3.49 4.77 13.32
CA TYR A 15 2.64 4.91 14.53
C TYR A 15 1.50 5.91 14.37
N ASP A 16 1.36 6.54 13.21
CA ASP A 16 0.37 7.59 12.98
C ASP A 16 -1.01 6.95 12.71
N GLY A 17 -1.91 7.09 13.66
CA GLY A 17 -3.26 6.56 13.58
C GLY A 17 -4.34 7.63 13.55
N VAL A 18 -5.56 7.22 13.83
CA VAL A 18 -6.75 8.08 13.76
C VAL A 18 -6.58 9.35 14.58
N GLY A 19 -6.87 10.50 13.96
CA GLY A 19 -6.82 11.81 14.60
C GLY A 19 -5.41 12.33 14.87
N GLY A 20 -4.34 11.62 14.43
CA GLY A 20 -2.95 12.04 14.58
C GLY A 20 -2.41 12.02 16.01
N THR A 21 -3.16 11.49 16.97
CA THR A 21 -2.79 11.49 18.40
C THR A 21 -2.82 10.10 19.04
N THR A 22 -3.10 9.07 18.27
CA THR A 22 -3.20 7.68 18.71
C THR A 22 -2.57 6.75 17.70
N THR A 23 -2.14 5.56 18.13
CA THR A 23 -1.64 4.49 17.24
C THR A 23 -2.76 3.61 16.69
N ARG A 24 -4.02 3.85 17.06
CA ARG A 24 -5.17 3.07 16.58
C ARG A 24 -5.36 3.25 15.07
N ALA A 25 -5.56 2.13 14.36
CA ALA A 25 -5.68 2.07 12.91
C ALA A 25 -4.43 2.59 12.14
N SER A 26 -3.27 2.60 12.78
CA SER A 26 -1.97 2.85 12.13
C SER A 26 -1.44 1.60 11.44
N ALA A 27 -0.35 1.75 10.69
CA ALA A 27 0.40 0.60 10.15
C ALA A 27 0.91 -0.33 11.26
N TYR A 28 1.29 0.23 12.43
CA TYR A 28 1.65 -0.54 13.61
C TYR A 28 0.48 -1.40 14.13
N ASP A 29 -0.71 -0.81 14.24
CA ASP A 29 -1.90 -1.52 14.73
C ASP A 29 -2.28 -2.69 13.81
N LEU A 30 -2.21 -2.47 12.50
CA LEU A 30 -2.41 -3.52 11.50
C LEU A 30 -1.35 -4.62 11.62
N ALA A 31 -0.06 -4.26 11.67
CA ALA A 31 1.03 -5.22 11.80
C ALA A 31 0.93 -6.04 13.09
N LYS A 32 0.46 -5.44 14.19
CA LYS A 32 0.20 -6.11 15.46
C LYS A 32 -0.93 -7.13 15.37
N VAL A 33 -2.06 -6.76 14.78
CA VAL A 33 -3.23 -7.65 14.62
C VAL A 33 -2.88 -8.84 13.72
N THR A 34 -2.19 -8.59 12.61
CA THR A 34 -1.79 -9.63 11.66
C THR A 34 -0.50 -10.34 12.05
N GLN A 35 0.20 -9.89 13.10
CA GLN A 35 1.53 -10.36 13.49
C GLN A 35 2.57 -10.29 12.36
N THR A 36 2.36 -9.40 11.40
CA THR A 36 3.22 -9.25 10.22
C THR A 36 4.56 -8.61 10.59
N PRO A 37 5.70 -9.19 10.16
CA PRO A 37 7.00 -8.55 10.35
C PRO A 37 7.12 -7.28 9.53
N VAL A 38 7.72 -6.26 10.10
CA VAL A 38 7.79 -4.91 9.53
C VAL A 38 9.22 -4.57 9.10
N VAL A 39 9.35 -3.98 7.91
CA VAL A 39 10.58 -3.34 7.44
C VAL A 39 10.35 -1.83 7.39
N LEU A 40 11.08 -1.10 8.22
CA LEU A 40 10.97 0.36 8.29
C LEU A 40 11.80 1.00 7.17
N ILE A 41 11.18 1.81 6.33
CA ILE A 41 11.88 2.62 5.32
C ILE A 41 12.31 3.93 5.96
N VAL A 42 13.62 4.16 6.02
CA VAL A 42 14.22 5.33 6.69
C VAL A 42 14.74 6.31 5.65
N ASN A 43 14.21 7.53 5.65
CA ASN A 43 14.76 8.61 4.83
C ASN A 43 16.08 9.10 5.45
N CYS A 44 17.18 8.84 4.75
CA CYS A 44 18.54 9.14 5.22
C CYS A 44 19.10 10.46 4.66
N LYS A 45 18.30 11.26 3.94
CA LYS A 45 18.75 12.52 3.34
C LYS A 45 19.30 13.47 4.39
N GLY A 46 20.58 13.86 4.25
CA GLY A 46 21.25 14.77 5.18
C GLY A 46 21.58 14.18 6.55
N MET A 47 21.41 12.87 6.74
CA MET A 47 21.68 12.18 8.00
C MET A 47 22.94 11.32 7.92
N SER A 48 23.58 11.09 9.06
CA SER A 48 24.70 10.18 9.25
C SER A 48 24.47 9.37 10.53
N VAL A 49 25.25 9.59 11.61
CA VAL A 49 25.06 8.85 12.88
C VAL A 49 23.66 9.05 13.49
N SER A 50 23.00 10.17 13.23
CA SER A 50 21.63 10.46 13.71
C SER A 50 20.56 9.47 13.19
N ILE A 51 20.89 8.66 12.19
CA ILE A 51 20.02 7.57 11.72
C ILE A 51 19.81 6.54 12.85
N LEU A 52 20.84 6.29 13.68
CA LEU A 52 20.77 5.28 14.73
C LEU A 52 19.70 5.60 15.79
N PRO A 53 19.76 6.77 16.49
CA PRO A 53 18.73 7.13 17.45
C PRO A 53 17.35 7.28 16.82
N PHE A 54 17.24 7.67 15.54
CA PHE A 54 15.98 7.67 14.82
C PHE A 54 15.38 6.26 14.73
N ILE A 55 16.13 5.28 14.22
CA ILE A 55 15.70 3.88 14.12
C ILE A 55 15.39 3.31 15.50
N GLN A 56 16.29 3.56 16.47
CA GLN A 56 16.12 3.08 17.85
C GLN A 56 14.84 3.60 18.49
N GLY A 57 14.48 4.88 18.21
CA GLY A 57 13.23 5.46 18.66
C GLY A 57 12.03 4.69 18.14
N PHE A 58 11.99 4.39 16.85
CA PHE A 58 10.90 3.60 16.24
C PHE A 58 10.83 2.17 16.81
N VAL A 59 11.96 1.49 16.93
CA VAL A 59 12.02 0.10 17.42
C VAL A 59 11.58 0.01 18.88
N ASN A 60 11.94 0.99 19.71
CA ASN A 60 11.72 0.95 21.16
C ASN A 60 10.49 1.73 21.62
N PHE A 61 9.81 2.47 20.74
CA PHE A 61 8.64 3.26 21.10
C PHE A 61 7.50 2.37 21.63
N MET A 62 7.28 1.22 20.99
CA MET A 62 6.34 0.21 21.43
C MET A 62 7.07 -1.12 21.62
N PRO A 63 6.84 -1.86 22.72
CA PRO A 63 7.55 -3.11 23.01
C PRO A 63 7.28 -4.21 21.96
N ASP A 64 6.16 -4.13 21.28
CA ASP A 64 5.68 -5.03 20.23
C ASP A 64 5.70 -4.38 18.83
N SER A 65 6.64 -3.48 18.57
CA SER A 65 6.77 -2.74 17.31
C SER A 65 6.85 -3.65 16.06
N ASN A 66 7.25 -4.89 16.25
CA ASN A 66 7.46 -5.90 15.20
C ASN A 66 8.37 -5.47 14.04
N ILE A 67 9.17 -4.40 14.24
CA ILE A 67 10.17 -3.95 13.27
C ILE A 67 11.33 -4.94 13.29
N LYS A 68 11.52 -5.68 12.18
CA LYS A 68 12.54 -6.73 12.03
C LYS A 68 13.73 -6.29 11.20
N GLY A 69 13.60 -5.16 10.52
CA GLY A 69 14.68 -4.61 9.72
C GLY A 69 14.36 -3.25 9.15
N VAL A 70 15.34 -2.71 8.43
CA VAL A 70 15.23 -1.39 7.81
C VAL A 70 15.71 -1.42 6.36
N LEU A 71 15.16 -0.50 5.55
CA LEU A 71 15.66 -0.09 4.25
C LEU A 71 16.09 1.38 4.32
N LEU A 72 17.29 1.70 3.84
CA LEU A 72 17.85 3.04 3.91
C LEU A 72 17.57 3.78 2.59
N ASN A 73 16.65 4.73 2.60
CA ASN A 73 16.29 5.51 1.42
C ASN A 73 17.08 6.82 1.35
N GLN A 74 17.47 7.24 0.15
CA GLN A 74 18.23 8.45 -0.15
C GLN A 74 19.60 8.53 0.54
N ILE A 75 20.30 7.40 0.64
CA ILE A 75 21.68 7.31 1.12
C ILE A 75 22.66 7.04 -0.03
N SER A 76 23.86 7.62 0.03
CA SER A 76 24.88 7.35 -0.99
C SER A 76 25.50 5.97 -0.81
N SER A 77 25.93 5.36 -1.92
CA SER A 77 26.67 4.09 -1.92
C SER A 77 27.96 4.12 -1.09
N MET A 78 28.59 5.31 -0.98
CA MET A 78 29.81 5.50 -0.18
C MET A 78 29.53 5.45 1.33
N LEU A 79 28.39 6.01 1.78
CA LEU A 79 28.05 6.10 3.21
C LEU A 79 27.34 4.81 3.69
N TYR A 80 26.62 4.13 2.80
CA TYR A 80 25.80 2.96 3.12
C TYR A 80 26.54 1.85 3.89
N PRO A 81 27.74 1.36 3.49
CA PRO A 81 28.38 0.26 4.20
C PRO A 81 28.67 0.57 5.66
N ARG A 82 29.12 1.80 5.95
CA ARG A 82 29.44 2.24 7.33
C ARG A 82 28.17 2.38 8.18
N VAL A 83 27.10 2.93 7.60
CA VAL A 83 25.83 3.10 8.32
C VAL A 83 25.18 1.74 8.56
N LYS A 84 25.22 0.83 7.59
CA LYS A 84 24.76 -0.54 7.75
C LYS A 84 25.46 -1.24 8.92
N GLU A 85 26.79 -1.24 8.92
CA GLU A 85 27.58 -1.84 9.99
C GLU A 85 27.22 -1.27 11.36
N MET A 86 27.08 0.06 11.46
CA MET A 86 26.69 0.70 12.72
C MET A 86 25.29 0.29 13.19
N ILE A 87 24.32 0.20 12.30
CA ILE A 87 22.94 -0.19 12.64
C ILE A 87 22.94 -1.66 13.11
N GLU A 88 23.55 -2.55 12.34
CA GLU A 88 23.54 -3.98 12.65
C GLU A 88 24.31 -4.30 13.94
N THR A 89 25.46 -3.64 14.17
CA THR A 89 26.28 -3.89 15.38
C THR A 89 25.73 -3.23 16.63
N LYS A 90 25.21 -1.99 16.54
CA LYS A 90 24.79 -1.25 17.73
C LYS A 90 23.32 -1.42 18.09
N LEU A 91 22.45 -1.65 17.09
CA LEU A 91 21.02 -1.79 17.31
C LEU A 91 20.52 -3.24 17.16
N GLY A 92 21.33 -4.15 16.57
CA GLY A 92 20.92 -5.52 16.33
C GLY A 92 19.78 -5.65 15.29
N ILE A 93 19.56 -4.62 14.47
CA ILE A 93 18.50 -4.56 13.46
C ILE A 93 19.10 -4.82 12.08
N LYS A 94 18.55 -5.76 11.34
CA LYS A 94 19.01 -6.10 9.98
C LYS A 94 18.74 -4.95 9.00
N VAL A 95 19.74 -4.63 8.18
CA VAL A 95 19.61 -3.69 7.05
C VAL A 95 19.46 -4.47 5.76
N TYR A 96 18.26 -4.45 5.18
CA TYR A 96 17.92 -5.17 3.94
C TYR A 96 18.40 -4.49 2.67
N GLY A 97 19.02 -3.34 2.77
CA GLY A 97 19.57 -2.63 1.62
C GLY A 97 19.34 -1.14 1.66
N TYR A 98 19.55 -0.52 0.51
CA TYR A 98 19.36 0.93 0.38
C TYR A 98 18.86 1.30 -1.03
N VAL A 99 18.24 2.47 -1.11
CA VAL A 99 17.91 3.12 -2.37
C VAL A 99 18.66 4.45 -2.42
N PRO A 100 19.53 4.67 -3.42
CA PRO A 100 20.18 5.96 -3.60
C PRO A 100 19.18 7.03 -4.06
N VAL A 101 19.63 8.28 -4.17
CA VAL A 101 18.81 9.32 -4.81
C VAL A 101 18.67 8.98 -6.29
N VAL A 102 17.44 8.78 -6.76
CA VAL A 102 17.11 8.43 -8.15
C VAL A 102 16.30 9.58 -8.74
N THR A 103 16.95 10.47 -9.46
CA THR A 103 16.34 11.72 -9.98
C THR A 103 15.46 11.52 -11.21
N ASP A 104 15.71 10.47 -11.97
CA ASP A 104 15.00 10.13 -13.21
C ASP A 104 13.76 9.24 -12.99
N CYS A 105 13.50 8.84 -11.74
CA CYS A 105 12.33 8.06 -11.36
C CYS A 105 11.40 8.82 -10.40
N VAL A 106 11.48 10.15 -10.38
CA VAL A 106 10.59 10.95 -9.52
C VAL A 106 9.17 10.92 -10.07
N ILE A 107 8.23 10.61 -9.20
CA ILE A 107 6.79 10.72 -9.45
C ILE A 107 6.31 12.00 -8.76
N GLU A 108 5.65 12.86 -9.51
CA GLU A 108 5.09 14.10 -8.96
C GLU A 108 3.96 13.79 -7.99
N SER A 109 3.89 14.55 -6.90
CA SER A 109 2.78 14.47 -5.95
C SER A 109 1.72 15.52 -6.29
N ARG A 110 0.45 15.19 -6.06
CA ARG A 110 -0.68 16.12 -6.09
C ARG A 110 -1.04 16.57 -4.67
N HIS A 111 -1.96 17.51 -4.58
CA HIS A 111 -2.44 18.02 -3.31
C HIS A 111 -3.04 16.93 -2.40
N LEU A 112 -3.66 15.90 -2.98
CA LEU A 112 -4.27 14.74 -2.29
C LEU A 112 -3.69 13.42 -2.80
N GLY A 113 -2.37 13.26 -2.86
CA GLY A 113 -1.74 12.01 -3.27
C GLY A 113 -0.81 12.14 -4.47
N LEU A 114 -0.53 11.00 -5.11
CA LEU A 114 0.31 10.95 -6.31
C LEU A 114 -0.51 11.11 -7.59
N VAL A 115 0.16 11.49 -8.67
CA VAL A 115 -0.40 11.44 -10.03
C VAL A 115 -0.74 9.99 -10.35
N MET A 116 -1.90 9.76 -10.99
CA MET A 116 -2.33 8.41 -11.34
C MET A 116 -1.37 7.75 -12.34
N PRO A 117 -1.12 6.43 -12.23
CA PRO A 117 -0.15 5.73 -13.10
C PRO A 117 -0.39 5.90 -14.61
N ASN A 118 -1.65 6.00 -15.04
CA ASN A 118 -2.04 6.21 -16.44
C ASN A 118 -1.78 7.63 -16.95
N GLU A 119 -1.55 8.59 -16.05
CA GLU A 119 -1.24 9.99 -16.41
C GLU A 119 0.27 10.25 -16.48
N ILE A 120 1.09 9.32 -15.98
CA ILE A 120 2.55 9.48 -15.96
C ILE A 120 3.12 8.96 -17.27
N GLN A 121 3.71 9.87 -18.07
CA GLN A 121 4.48 9.47 -19.25
C GLN A 121 5.63 8.53 -18.84
N ASP A 122 5.83 7.46 -19.61
CA ASP A 122 6.91 6.49 -19.41
C ASP A 122 6.93 5.81 -18.02
N PHE A 123 5.76 5.68 -17.37
CA PHE A 123 5.65 5.10 -16.04
C PHE A 123 6.29 3.71 -15.96
N LYS A 124 6.04 2.84 -16.93
CA LYS A 124 6.63 1.50 -16.99
C LYS A 124 8.16 1.54 -17.13
N GLU A 125 8.68 2.49 -17.90
CA GLU A 125 10.13 2.68 -18.08
C GLU A 125 10.77 3.17 -16.77
N LYS A 126 10.16 4.15 -16.10
CA LYS A 126 10.61 4.64 -14.79
C LYS A 126 10.62 3.52 -13.75
N LEU A 127 9.55 2.72 -13.69
CA LEU A 127 9.51 1.55 -12.80
C LEU A 127 10.59 0.53 -13.12
N GLY A 128 10.82 0.24 -14.40
CA GLY A 128 11.87 -0.69 -14.82
C GLY A 128 13.28 -0.22 -14.43
N LYS A 129 13.57 1.07 -14.56
CA LYS A 129 14.83 1.67 -14.10
C LYS A 129 14.99 1.58 -12.57
N LEU A 130 13.93 1.89 -11.84
CA LEU A 130 13.94 1.79 -10.38
C LEU A 130 14.12 0.35 -9.91
N ALA A 131 13.36 -0.59 -10.48
CA ALA A 131 13.46 -2.01 -10.17
C ALA A 131 14.89 -2.54 -10.38
N LYS A 132 15.49 -2.24 -11.54
CA LYS A 132 16.88 -2.63 -11.82
C LYS A 132 17.88 -2.07 -10.80
N ARG A 133 17.66 -0.81 -10.36
CA ARG A 133 18.50 -0.22 -9.32
C ARG A 133 18.32 -0.90 -7.98
N MET A 134 17.07 -1.25 -7.64
CA MET A 134 16.76 -1.94 -6.39
C MET A 134 17.30 -3.38 -6.37
N GLU A 135 17.29 -4.10 -7.50
CA GLU A 135 17.90 -5.42 -7.63
C GLU A 135 19.40 -5.43 -7.26
N GLU A 136 20.12 -4.34 -7.54
CA GLU A 136 21.53 -4.20 -7.21
C GLU A 136 21.81 -3.86 -5.74
N THR A 137 20.83 -3.30 -5.04
CA THR A 137 21.05 -2.65 -3.73
C THR A 137 20.22 -3.19 -2.58
N ILE A 138 19.23 -4.04 -2.85
CA ILE A 138 18.32 -4.60 -1.86
C ILE A 138 18.47 -6.13 -1.78
N ASP A 139 18.49 -6.65 -0.56
CA ASP A 139 18.46 -8.09 -0.25
C ASP A 139 17.01 -8.62 -0.37
N PHE A 140 16.53 -8.81 -1.59
CA PHE A 140 15.21 -9.37 -1.85
C PHE A 140 15.04 -10.78 -1.30
N HIS A 141 16.10 -11.60 -1.32
CA HIS A 141 16.04 -12.93 -0.74
C HIS A 141 15.75 -12.86 0.76
N GLY A 142 16.45 -12.00 1.48
CA GLY A 142 16.21 -11.77 2.90
C GLY A 142 14.83 -11.23 3.21
N LEU A 143 14.27 -10.35 2.34
CA LEU A 143 12.90 -9.84 2.48
C LEU A 143 11.86 -10.94 2.29
N ILE A 144 12.05 -11.82 1.30
CA ILE A 144 11.16 -12.97 1.05
C ILE A 144 11.19 -13.93 2.24
N GLU A 145 12.37 -14.27 2.77
CA GLU A 145 12.48 -15.11 3.95
C GLU A 145 11.85 -14.47 5.20
N LEU A 146 11.96 -13.14 5.34
CA LEU A 146 11.25 -12.43 6.38
C LEU A 146 9.72 -12.55 6.21
N GLY A 147 9.22 -12.37 5.00
CA GLY A 147 7.79 -12.51 4.70
C GLY A 147 7.27 -13.91 5.01
N LYS A 148 8.02 -14.96 4.64
CA LYS A 148 7.68 -16.35 4.96
C LYS A 148 7.69 -16.66 6.47
N SER A 149 8.34 -15.84 7.29
CA SER A 149 8.32 -15.98 8.75
C SER A 149 7.05 -15.47 9.41
N ALA A 150 6.18 -14.78 8.66
CA ALA A 150 4.89 -14.34 9.16
C ALA A 150 4.00 -15.54 9.50
N PRO A 151 3.27 -15.52 10.62
CA PRO A 151 2.33 -16.58 10.93
C PRO A 151 1.18 -16.60 9.92
N ALA A 152 0.62 -17.78 9.69
CA ALA A 152 -0.59 -17.88 8.89
C ALA A 152 -1.75 -17.15 9.57
N ILE A 153 -2.44 -16.31 8.82
CA ILE A 153 -3.69 -15.70 9.29
C ILE A 153 -4.76 -16.79 9.26
N SER A 154 -5.31 -17.14 10.41
CA SER A 154 -6.39 -18.11 10.48
C SER A 154 -7.67 -17.45 9.97
N ASP A 155 -8.28 -18.05 8.95
CA ASP A 155 -9.66 -17.75 8.57
C ASP A 155 -10.58 -18.19 9.73
N GLU A 156 -11.22 -17.26 10.39
CA GLU A 156 -12.27 -17.60 11.33
C GLU A 156 -13.45 -18.19 10.55
N LYS A 157 -13.85 -19.41 10.88
CA LYS A 157 -14.96 -20.11 10.22
C LYS A 157 -16.26 -19.30 10.23
N GLU A 158 -16.48 -18.54 11.29
CA GLU A 158 -17.64 -17.64 11.45
C GLU A 158 -17.76 -16.60 10.31
N THR A 159 -16.63 -16.07 9.83
CA THR A 159 -16.64 -15.10 8.72
C THR A 159 -17.15 -15.74 7.43
N LYS A 160 -16.71 -16.98 7.12
CA LYS A 160 -17.17 -17.70 5.91
C LYS A 160 -18.64 -18.06 5.97
N GLU A 161 -19.14 -18.49 7.14
CA GLU A 161 -20.55 -18.79 7.33
C GLU A 161 -21.42 -17.54 7.21
N TYR A 162 -20.97 -16.42 7.77
CA TYR A 162 -21.66 -15.14 7.63
C TYR A 162 -21.78 -14.71 6.17
N PHE A 163 -20.69 -14.71 5.40
CA PHE A 163 -20.73 -14.36 3.98
C PHE A 163 -21.54 -15.34 3.14
N GLN A 164 -21.54 -16.64 3.46
CA GLN A 164 -22.42 -17.61 2.80
C GLN A 164 -23.91 -17.32 3.07
N SER A 165 -24.25 -16.83 4.25
CA SER A 165 -25.63 -16.45 4.59
C SER A 165 -26.11 -15.22 3.83
N LEU A 166 -25.20 -14.35 3.37
CA LEU A 166 -25.52 -13.14 2.61
C LEU A 166 -25.72 -13.39 1.11
N LYS A 167 -25.37 -14.61 0.60
CA LYS A 167 -25.53 -14.91 -0.82
C LYS A 167 -27.00 -14.87 -1.21
N ASN A 168 -27.33 -13.91 -2.07
CA ASN A 168 -28.67 -13.79 -2.62
C ASN A 168 -28.93 -14.94 -3.60
N GLN A 169 -30.01 -15.68 -3.39
CA GLN A 169 -30.48 -16.74 -4.30
C GLN A 169 -31.55 -16.25 -5.27
N GLY A 170 -31.88 -14.95 -5.27
CA GLY A 170 -32.88 -14.32 -6.09
C GLY A 170 -32.36 -13.76 -7.43
N GLU A 171 -33.15 -12.88 -8.04
CA GLU A 171 -32.76 -12.14 -9.23
C GLU A 171 -31.54 -11.24 -8.94
N LYS A 172 -30.62 -11.15 -9.91
CA LYS A 172 -29.45 -10.27 -9.82
C LYS A 172 -29.90 -8.82 -9.82
N ILE A 173 -29.32 -8.04 -8.92
CA ILE A 173 -29.54 -6.59 -8.84
C ILE A 173 -28.47 -5.91 -9.71
N LYS A 174 -28.91 -5.17 -10.72
CA LYS A 174 -28.00 -4.43 -11.60
C LYS A 174 -27.57 -3.10 -10.94
N ILE A 175 -26.30 -2.93 -10.77
CA ILE A 175 -25.69 -1.74 -10.15
C ILE A 175 -24.73 -1.10 -11.16
N GLY A 176 -25.00 0.16 -11.53
CA GLY A 176 -24.07 0.96 -12.31
C GLY A 176 -22.84 1.31 -11.47
N LEU A 177 -21.66 0.89 -11.91
CA LEU A 177 -20.38 1.18 -11.27
C LEU A 177 -19.66 2.30 -12.04
N ALA A 178 -19.56 3.48 -11.43
CA ALA A 178 -18.74 4.55 -12.00
C ALA A 178 -17.27 4.15 -12.00
N LYS A 179 -16.68 4.09 -13.19
CA LYS A 179 -15.30 3.63 -13.39
C LYS A 179 -14.62 4.38 -14.54
N ASP A 180 -13.90 5.44 -14.20
CA ASP A 180 -13.12 6.26 -15.11
C ASP A 180 -12.01 7.01 -14.36
N GLU A 181 -11.45 8.05 -14.97
CA GLU A 181 -10.39 8.87 -14.37
C GLU A 181 -10.84 9.65 -13.15
N ALA A 182 -12.13 10.00 -13.04
CA ALA A 182 -12.70 10.69 -11.90
C ALA A 182 -13.07 9.72 -10.76
N PHE A 183 -13.50 8.51 -11.10
CA PHE A 183 -13.93 7.48 -10.14
C PHE A 183 -13.07 6.24 -10.29
N CYS A 184 -11.97 6.16 -9.56
CA CYS A 184 -10.95 5.13 -9.73
C CYS A 184 -10.47 4.46 -8.42
N PHE A 185 -10.98 4.86 -7.26
CA PHE A 185 -10.60 4.29 -5.96
C PHE A 185 -11.61 3.25 -5.50
N PHE A 186 -11.41 2.01 -5.85
CA PHE A 186 -12.19 0.89 -5.35
C PHE A 186 -11.29 -0.29 -4.97
N TYR A 187 -11.77 -1.08 -4.03
CA TYR A 187 -11.15 -2.33 -3.64
C TYR A 187 -11.81 -3.48 -4.40
N GLU A 188 -11.01 -4.24 -5.13
CA GLU A 188 -11.51 -5.40 -5.90
C GLU A 188 -12.25 -6.42 -5.03
N ASP A 189 -11.83 -6.59 -3.79
CA ASP A 189 -12.51 -7.51 -2.85
C ASP A 189 -13.93 -7.05 -2.51
N ASN A 190 -14.17 -5.73 -2.43
CA ASN A 190 -15.52 -5.20 -2.24
C ASN A 190 -16.40 -5.44 -3.46
N LEU A 191 -15.84 -5.29 -4.67
CA LEU A 191 -16.58 -5.55 -5.91
C LEU A 191 -16.94 -7.04 -6.03
N LYS A 192 -15.97 -7.93 -5.79
CA LYS A 192 -16.20 -9.39 -5.76
C LYS A 192 -17.26 -9.79 -4.73
N LEU A 193 -17.20 -9.20 -3.53
CA LEU A 193 -18.19 -9.46 -2.48
C LEU A 193 -19.59 -9.06 -2.93
N LEU A 194 -19.76 -7.88 -3.56
CA LEU A 194 -21.06 -7.46 -4.11
C LEU A 194 -21.56 -8.44 -5.16
N GLU A 195 -20.70 -8.91 -6.06
CA GLU A 195 -21.05 -9.91 -7.07
C GLU A 195 -21.45 -11.25 -6.44
N GLU A 196 -20.72 -11.71 -5.42
CA GLU A 196 -21.06 -12.91 -4.64
C GLU A 196 -22.39 -12.79 -3.90
N MET A 197 -22.75 -11.57 -3.47
CA MET A 197 -24.05 -11.27 -2.87
C MET A 197 -25.19 -11.16 -3.88
N GLY A 198 -24.90 -11.32 -5.18
CA GLY A 198 -25.92 -11.33 -6.25
C GLY A 198 -26.04 -10.00 -6.99
N ALA A 199 -25.09 -9.08 -6.87
CA ALA A 199 -25.04 -7.90 -7.72
C ALA A 199 -24.48 -8.25 -9.12
N GLU A 200 -24.99 -7.55 -10.13
CA GLU A 200 -24.41 -7.46 -11.46
C GLU A 200 -23.85 -6.05 -11.62
N LEU A 201 -22.50 -5.92 -11.57
CA LEU A 201 -21.83 -4.62 -11.66
C LEU A 201 -21.66 -4.25 -13.14
N ILE A 202 -22.27 -3.14 -13.55
CA ILE A 202 -22.21 -2.62 -14.91
C ILE A 202 -21.35 -1.36 -14.91
N PRO A 203 -20.08 -1.45 -15.40
CA PRO A 203 -19.21 -0.29 -15.46
C PRO A 203 -19.74 0.76 -16.43
N PHE A 204 -19.65 2.01 -16.06
CA PHE A 204 -19.90 3.16 -16.93
C PHE A 204 -18.96 4.32 -16.59
N SER A 205 -18.75 5.23 -17.52
CA SER A 205 -17.91 6.41 -17.33
C SER A 205 -18.77 7.65 -17.16
N PRO A 206 -18.86 8.25 -15.97
CA PRO A 206 -19.48 9.57 -15.83
C PRO A 206 -18.90 10.67 -16.74
N ILE A 207 -17.61 10.57 -17.11
CA ILE A 207 -16.97 11.56 -17.99
C ILE A 207 -17.28 11.31 -19.48
N HIS A 208 -17.30 10.05 -19.93
CA HIS A 208 -17.31 9.73 -21.35
C HIS A 208 -18.66 9.21 -21.85
N ASP A 209 -19.50 8.65 -20.99
CA ASP A 209 -20.81 8.13 -21.36
C ASP A 209 -21.87 9.23 -21.26
N LYS A 210 -22.77 9.28 -22.23
CA LYS A 210 -23.84 10.28 -22.27
C LYS A 210 -25.04 9.93 -21.43
N GLU A 211 -25.20 8.66 -21.14
CA GLU A 211 -26.38 8.12 -20.44
C GLU A 211 -25.94 7.03 -19.48
N LEU A 212 -26.74 6.83 -18.44
CA LEU A 212 -26.54 5.72 -17.52
C LEU A 212 -26.83 4.38 -18.20
N PRO A 213 -26.20 3.28 -17.79
CA PRO A 213 -26.55 1.95 -18.28
C PRO A 213 -28.05 1.68 -18.06
N PRO A 214 -28.71 1.01 -19.02
CA PRO A 214 -30.14 0.72 -18.91
C PRO A 214 -30.42 -0.29 -17.79
N ASP A 215 -31.62 -0.22 -17.24
CA ASP A 215 -32.18 -1.17 -16.26
C ASP A 215 -31.37 -1.32 -14.97
N ILE A 216 -30.54 -0.35 -14.60
CA ILE A 216 -29.86 -0.35 -13.32
C ILE A 216 -30.83 0.01 -12.18
N GLN A 217 -30.65 -0.63 -11.02
CA GLN A 217 -31.45 -0.47 -9.83
C GLN A 217 -30.72 0.31 -8.74
N GLY A 218 -29.43 0.56 -8.93
CA GLY A 218 -28.58 1.33 -8.03
C GLY A 218 -27.34 1.89 -8.72
N LEU A 219 -26.72 2.86 -8.07
CA LEU A 219 -25.45 3.47 -8.51
C LEU A 219 -24.40 3.32 -7.42
N LEU A 220 -23.19 3.02 -7.82
CA LEU A 220 -22.02 2.94 -6.96
C LEU A 220 -20.98 3.95 -7.45
N LEU A 221 -20.83 5.03 -6.69
CA LEU A 221 -19.86 6.10 -6.93
C LEU A 221 -18.79 6.00 -5.85
N TYR A 222 -17.68 5.37 -6.18
CA TYR A 222 -16.53 5.28 -5.30
C TYR A 222 -15.71 6.58 -5.29
N GLY A 223 -14.65 6.61 -4.49
CA GLY A 223 -13.70 7.70 -4.47
C GLY A 223 -12.87 7.80 -5.75
N GLY A 224 -12.11 8.86 -5.83
CA GLY A 224 -11.24 9.23 -6.95
C GLY A 224 -10.88 10.70 -6.84
N TYR A 225 -10.83 11.36 -7.97
CA TYR A 225 -10.55 12.79 -8.09
C TYR A 225 -11.64 13.54 -8.89
N PRO A 226 -12.94 13.40 -8.57
CA PRO A 226 -14.00 14.03 -9.34
C PRO A 226 -13.87 15.56 -9.38
N GLU A 227 -13.26 16.18 -8.36
CA GLU A 227 -13.01 17.62 -8.31
C GLU A 227 -12.04 18.10 -9.40
N LEU A 228 -11.18 17.23 -9.93
CA LEU A 228 -10.29 17.57 -11.04
C LEU A 228 -11.00 17.54 -12.40
N TYR A 229 -12.11 16.85 -12.48
CA TYR A 229 -12.88 16.63 -13.71
C TYR A 229 -14.24 17.32 -13.71
N GLY A 230 -14.47 18.30 -12.81
CA GLY A 230 -15.75 18.97 -12.64
C GLY A 230 -16.36 19.48 -13.94
N LYS A 231 -15.56 20.07 -14.85
CA LYS A 231 -16.04 20.55 -16.17
C LYS A 231 -16.42 19.42 -17.13
N ALA A 232 -15.90 18.23 -16.97
CA ALA A 232 -16.22 17.09 -17.82
C ALA A 232 -17.43 16.32 -17.27
N LEU A 233 -17.75 16.52 -16.00
CA LEU A 233 -18.88 15.92 -15.30
C LEU A 233 -20.17 16.79 -15.37
N GLU A 234 -20.06 18.05 -15.83
CA GLU A 234 -21.20 18.94 -16.11
C GLU A 234 -21.89 18.56 -17.44
#